data_15b2ec2ea65193e74e916da10ea964ac
#
_entry.id   15b2ec2ea65193e74e916da10ea964ac
#
_cell.length_a   1.000
_cell.length_b   1.000
_cell.length_c   1.000
_cell.angle_alpha   90.00
_cell.angle_beta   90.00
_cell.angle_gamma   90.00
#
_symmetry.space_group_name_H-M   'P 1'
#
loop_
_entity.id
_entity.type
_entity.pdbx_description
1 polymer ?
#
loop_
_entity_poly.entity_id
_entity_poly.type
_entity_poly.pdbx_seq_one_letter_code
_entity_poly.pdbx_strand_id
1 'polypeptide(L)'
;MNRSRSSAAMLNGTDPSFEILHDEPVGPIEPLWRACLADSDFPTHYTAPEYFREPMLGGTKPFAILSIVDEDVTAVMTGIHNSDRVELGLPLRPQIAFARHADRSRAMNNLIAGLLQESKSAKLVDLFLWSDMAGLVDTRFRQRTYEGVVILDLLLGSNALLREFSQTRRNDIRRAIKCGVSVDFAKSRDDVSAYYTVCVDWTRRRSLPITGEEQFQGIFASRRNRRLLLARYNGGVIAGVVLRFFPGGVVEVAANYSLKGALHLRPNDLLYWRAIEWSCAEGLTRCSLGGANLFLQKYGGKIVQTTRHRLDLSLFRRFAIGDWMADRVEGVRQSIPPGVAEFGRSLQSHVRKLRSQNG
;
A
#
# COMPACT_ATOMS: atom_id res chain seq x y z
N MET A 1 18.68 -6.01 -25.63
CA MET A 1 17.38 -5.31 -25.50
C MET A 1 16.41 -5.90 -26.52
N ASN A 2 15.61 -6.89 -26.10
CA ASN A 2 14.59 -7.46 -26.98
C ASN A 2 13.30 -6.64 -26.82
N ARG A 3 13.01 -5.79 -27.78
CA ARG A 3 11.70 -5.13 -27.91
C ARG A 3 10.72 -6.18 -28.48
N SER A 4 9.96 -6.84 -27.59
CA SER A 4 8.85 -7.68 -28.05
C SER A 4 7.64 -6.79 -28.35
N ARG A 5 7.52 -6.32 -29.60
CA ARG A 5 6.25 -5.77 -30.11
C ARG A 5 5.33 -6.96 -30.38
N SER A 6 4.27 -7.09 -29.61
CA SER A 6 3.25 -8.12 -29.82
C SER A 6 1.96 -7.51 -30.29
N SER A 7 1.47 -8.04 -31.38
CA SER A 7 0.15 -7.75 -31.98
C SER A 7 -0.91 -8.55 -31.22
N ALA A 8 -1.80 -7.91 -30.50
CA ALA A 8 -3.00 -8.52 -29.91
C ALA A 8 -4.25 -7.67 -30.20
N ALA A 9 -5.28 -8.35 -30.58
CA ALA A 9 -6.47 -7.92 -31.31
C ALA A 9 -7.30 -6.76 -30.72
N MET A 10 -7.73 -5.93 -31.63
CA MET A 10 -8.56 -4.74 -31.65
C MET A 10 -9.75 -4.68 -30.68
N LEU A 11 -9.77 -3.58 -29.92
CA LEU A 11 -10.98 -2.81 -29.60
C LEU A 11 -10.63 -1.34 -29.87
N ASN A 12 -11.24 -0.78 -30.92
CA ASN A 12 -11.05 0.59 -31.43
C ASN A 12 -9.65 0.93 -31.98
N GLY A 13 -9.37 0.53 -33.21
CA GLY A 13 -8.62 1.29 -34.23
C GLY A 13 -7.11 1.49 -34.09
N THR A 14 -6.49 1.25 -32.93
CA THR A 14 -5.03 1.34 -32.74
C THR A 14 -4.53 0.18 -31.90
N ASP A 15 -3.47 -0.48 -32.35
CA ASP A 15 -2.81 -1.54 -31.57
C ASP A 15 -2.36 -0.99 -30.22
N PRO A 16 -2.52 -1.76 -29.10
CA PRO A 16 -2.06 -1.33 -27.81
C PRO A 16 -0.55 -1.13 -27.78
N SER A 17 -0.11 0.05 -27.35
CA SER A 17 1.30 0.39 -27.26
C SER A 17 1.73 0.44 -25.80
N PHE A 18 2.59 -0.51 -25.41
CA PHE A 18 3.10 -0.61 -24.05
C PHE A 18 4.53 -1.19 -24.04
N GLU A 19 5.23 -0.94 -22.94
CA GLU A 19 6.51 -1.56 -22.62
C GLU A 19 6.44 -2.27 -21.28
N ILE A 20 7.03 -3.47 -21.18
CA ILE A 20 7.13 -4.25 -19.94
C ILE A 20 8.59 -4.27 -19.51
N LEU A 21 8.83 -3.88 -18.26
CA LEU A 21 10.15 -3.84 -17.65
C LEU A 21 10.23 -4.84 -16.50
N HIS A 22 11.33 -5.61 -16.43
CA HIS A 22 11.61 -6.57 -15.34
C HIS A 22 12.76 -6.14 -14.45
N ASP A 23 13.46 -5.08 -14.84
CA ASP A 23 14.58 -4.48 -14.12
C ASP A 23 14.41 -2.96 -14.06
N GLU A 24 15.18 -2.32 -13.19
CA GLU A 24 15.19 -0.87 -13.09
C GLU A 24 15.49 -0.24 -14.47
N PRO A 25 14.69 0.74 -14.91
CA PRO A 25 14.84 1.32 -16.24
C PRO A 25 16.20 2.02 -16.39
N VAL A 26 16.79 1.86 -17.57
CA VAL A 26 18.01 2.56 -17.98
C VAL A 26 17.79 3.27 -19.32
N GLY A 27 18.51 4.36 -19.55
CA GLY A 27 18.42 5.10 -20.83
C GLY A 27 17.18 5.99 -20.93
N PRO A 28 16.61 6.14 -22.15
CA PRO A 28 15.59 7.18 -22.42
C PRO A 28 14.24 6.92 -21.76
N ILE A 29 13.92 5.69 -21.38
CA ILE A 29 12.60 5.36 -20.79
C ILE A 29 12.45 5.88 -19.35
N GLU A 30 13.54 5.97 -18.57
CA GLU A 30 13.48 6.46 -17.18
C GLU A 30 13.03 7.92 -17.09
N PRO A 31 13.60 8.87 -17.86
CA PRO A 31 13.11 10.25 -17.87
C PRO A 31 11.63 10.37 -18.26
N LEU A 32 11.16 9.61 -19.26
CA LEU A 32 9.76 9.62 -19.69
C LEU A 32 8.83 9.07 -18.60
N TRP A 33 9.24 8.00 -17.91
CA TRP A 33 8.51 7.48 -16.77
C TRP A 33 8.42 8.52 -15.64
N ARG A 34 9.53 9.16 -15.30
CA ARG A 34 9.54 10.22 -14.27
C ARG A 34 8.70 11.44 -14.67
N ALA A 35 8.68 11.82 -15.95
CA ALA A 35 7.82 12.89 -16.46
C ALA A 35 6.33 12.55 -16.29
N CYS A 36 5.93 11.33 -16.63
CA CYS A 36 4.56 10.84 -16.39
C CYS A 36 4.17 10.98 -14.90
N LEU A 37 5.06 10.56 -13.99
CA LEU A 37 4.79 10.66 -12.55
C LEU A 37 4.75 12.10 -12.04
N ALA A 38 5.59 12.97 -12.55
CA ALA A 38 5.60 14.39 -12.17
C ALA A 38 4.31 15.11 -12.60
N ASP A 39 3.70 14.66 -13.70
CA ASP A 39 2.39 15.15 -14.15
C ASP A 39 1.20 14.37 -13.57
N SER A 40 1.41 13.36 -12.74
CA SER A 40 0.33 12.54 -12.18
C SER A 40 -0.36 13.20 -11.00
N ASP A 41 -1.65 12.90 -10.83
CA ASP A 41 -2.43 13.30 -9.65
C ASP A 41 -2.07 12.52 -8.39
N PHE A 42 -1.55 11.30 -8.53
CA PHE A 42 -1.28 10.41 -7.41
C PHE A 42 0.01 9.58 -7.60
N PRO A 43 1.17 10.22 -7.82
CA PRO A 43 2.42 9.51 -7.96
C PRO A 43 2.89 9.01 -6.59
N THR A 44 3.13 7.70 -6.48
CA THR A 44 3.58 7.07 -5.24
C THR A 44 5.00 6.53 -5.38
N HIS A 45 5.64 6.23 -4.27
CA HIS A 45 6.90 5.49 -4.25
C HIS A 45 6.82 4.17 -5.03
N TYR A 46 5.66 3.51 -4.97
CA TYR A 46 5.46 2.20 -5.59
C TYR A 46 5.27 2.24 -7.10
N THR A 47 4.88 3.40 -7.65
CA THR A 47 4.78 3.60 -9.10
C THR A 47 6.05 4.20 -9.71
N ALA A 48 7.10 4.45 -8.90
CA ALA A 48 8.37 5.02 -9.33
C ALA A 48 9.40 3.96 -9.74
N PRO A 49 10.41 4.29 -10.56
CA PRO A 49 11.49 3.36 -10.92
C PRO A 49 12.18 2.70 -9.72
N GLU A 50 12.26 3.39 -8.60
CA GLU A 50 12.80 2.88 -7.34
C GLU A 50 12.04 1.65 -6.79
N TYR A 51 10.87 1.33 -7.32
CA TYR A 51 10.12 0.11 -6.98
C TYR A 51 10.95 -1.16 -7.17
N PHE A 52 11.81 -1.20 -8.19
CA PHE A 52 12.71 -2.34 -8.42
C PHE A 52 13.77 -2.55 -7.32
N ARG A 53 14.02 -1.51 -6.51
CA ARG A 53 14.94 -1.57 -5.36
C ARG A 53 14.25 -1.94 -4.05
N GLU A 54 12.93 -2.20 -4.07
CA GLU A 54 12.22 -2.65 -2.89
C GLU A 54 12.70 -4.04 -2.48
N PRO A 55 12.94 -4.28 -1.17
CA PRO A 55 13.23 -5.61 -0.68
C PRO A 55 11.98 -6.49 -0.88
N MET A 56 12.04 -7.34 -1.87
CA MET A 56 10.97 -8.27 -2.20
C MET A 56 11.02 -9.48 -1.27
N LEU A 57 9.85 -10.08 -1.01
CA LEU A 57 9.78 -11.38 -0.37
C LEU A 57 10.47 -12.44 -1.25
N GLY A 58 11.11 -13.44 -0.64
CA GLY A 58 11.82 -14.48 -1.37
C GLY A 58 10.94 -15.11 -2.47
N GLY A 59 11.49 -15.21 -3.68
CA GLY A 59 10.81 -15.78 -4.83
C GLY A 59 9.87 -14.82 -5.60
N THR A 60 9.63 -13.59 -5.12
CA THR A 60 8.89 -12.58 -5.87
C THR A 60 9.81 -11.78 -6.79
N LYS A 61 9.31 -11.44 -7.99
CA LYS A 61 10.04 -10.64 -8.99
C LYS A 61 9.20 -9.41 -9.34
N PRO A 62 9.75 -8.19 -9.21
CA PRO A 62 9.04 -6.97 -9.61
C PRO A 62 8.98 -6.84 -11.13
N PHE A 63 7.96 -6.15 -11.61
CA PHE A 63 7.85 -5.70 -13.00
C PHE A 63 7.09 -4.38 -13.06
N ALA A 64 7.19 -3.70 -14.19
CA ALA A 64 6.41 -2.52 -14.51
C ALA A 64 5.84 -2.61 -15.93
N ILE A 65 4.66 -2.05 -16.13
CA ILE A 65 4.04 -1.88 -17.44
C ILE A 65 3.84 -0.39 -17.65
N LEU A 66 4.34 0.12 -18.76
CA LEU A 66 4.23 1.50 -19.17
C LEU A 66 3.31 1.59 -20.38
N SER A 67 2.28 2.43 -20.32
CA SER A 67 1.49 2.81 -21.49
C SER A 67 2.24 3.86 -22.29
N ILE A 68 2.46 3.62 -23.58
CA ILE A 68 3.16 4.53 -24.47
C ILE A 68 2.18 5.07 -25.51
N VAL A 69 2.12 6.39 -25.65
CA VAL A 69 1.31 7.07 -26.65
C VAL A 69 2.15 8.22 -27.20
N ASP A 70 2.30 8.27 -28.52
CA ASP A 70 3.07 9.31 -29.23
C ASP A 70 4.49 9.51 -28.64
N GLU A 71 5.17 8.37 -28.34
CA GLU A 71 6.51 8.26 -27.75
C GLU A 71 6.60 8.66 -26.26
N ASP A 72 5.52 9.15 -25.65
CA ASP A 72 5.46 9.52 -24.24
C ASP A 72 4.88 8.40 -23.36
N VAL A 73 5.35 8.30 -22.12
CA VAL A 73 4.74 7.45 -21.10
C VAL A 73 3.52 8.15 -20.52
N THR A 74 2.33 7.61 -20.76
CA THR A 74 1.05 8.20 -20.36
C THR A 74 0.47 7.59 -19.09
N ALA A 75 0.88 6.36 -18.76
CA ALA A 75 0.50 5.70 -17.50
C ALA A 75 1.52 4.63 -17.12
N VAL A 76 1.54 4.31 -15.85
CA VAL A 76 2.44 3.33 -15.23
C VAL A 76 1.64 2.41 -14.33
N MET A 77 1.94 1.12 -14.36
CA MET A 77 1.44 0.11 -13.45
C MET A 77 2.59 -0.77 -13.00
N THR A 78 2.74 -0.99 -11.69
CA THR A 78 3.79 -1.87 -11.15
C THR A 78 3.20 -3.06 -10.42
N GLY A 79 3.93 -4.17 -10.40
CA GLY A 79 3.48 -5.39 -9.78
C GLY A 79 4.59 -6.37 -9.47
N ILE A 80 4.21 -7.54 -8.98
CA ILE A 80 5.13 -8.64 -8.68
C ILE A 80 4.60 -9.96 -9.25
N HIS A 81 5.54 -10.79 -9.67
CA HIS A 81 5.30 -12.22 -9.81
C HIS A 81 5.56 -12.92 -8.47
N ASN A 82 4.60 -13.73 -8.04
CA ASN A 82 4.69 -14.56 -6.85
C ASN A 82 4.24 -15.99 -7.23
N SER A 83 5.18 -16.85 -7.56
CA SER A 83 4.91 -18.20 -8.08
C SER A 83 4.01 -18.19 -9.33
N ASP A 84 2.76 -18.67 -9.18
CA ASP A 84 1.76 -18.75 -10.23
C ASP A 84 0.75 -17.58 -10.19
N ARG A 85 1.11 -16.48 -9.49
CA ARG A 85 0.29 -15.28 -9.34
C ARG A 85 0.98 -14.04 -9.85
N VAL A 86 0.18 -13.13 -10.36
CA VAL A 86 0.57 -11.77 -10.68
C VAL A 86 -0.25 -10.84 -9.81
N GLU A 87 0.41 -10.01 -9.01
CA GLU A 87 -0.22 -9.11 -8.07
C GLU A 87 0.23 -7.67 -8.34
N LEU A 88 -0.74 -6.77 -8.57
CA LEU A 88 -0.51 -5.35 -8.82
C LEU A 88 -1.21 -4.53 -7.75
N GLY A 89 -0.42 -4.05 -6.82
CA GLY A 89 -0.92 -3.33 -5.66
C GLY A 89 -1.45 -4.23 -4.54
N LEU A 90 -2.07 -3.58 -3.57
CA LEU A 90 -2.69 -4.18 -2.39
C LEU A 90 -4.06 -3.51 -2.14
N PRO A 91 -4.95 -4.09 -1.32
CA PRO A 91 -6.25 -3.50 -1.01
C PRO A 91 -6.21 -2.03 -0.56
N LEU A 92 -5.12 -1.62 0.08
CA LEU A 92 -4.95 -0.26 0.60
C LEU A 92 -3.92 0.56 -0.20
N ARG A 93 -3.41 0.01 -1.30
CA ARG A 93 -2.29 0.59 -2.04
C ARG A 93 -2.33 0.17 -3.51
N PRO A 94 -3.20 0.77 -4.32
CA PRO A 94 -3.10 0.65 -5.76
C PRO A 94 -1.73 1.13 -6.27
N GLN A 95 -1.19 0.43 -7.26
CA GLN A 95 0.13 0.71 -7.85
C GLN A 95 -0.03 1.10 -9.32
N ILE A 96 -0.77 2.17 -9.54
CA ILE A 96 -1.04 2.74 -10.87
C ILE A 96 -1.00 4.26 -10.80
N ALA A 97 -0.45 4.88 -11.83
CA ALA A 97 -0.44 6.32 -12.01
C ALA A 97 -0.69 6.67 -13.48
N PHE A 98 -1.43 7.77 -13.73
CA PHE A 98 -1.69 8.32 -15.05
C PHE A 98 -1.17 9.74 -15.09
N ALA A 99 -0.57 10.15 -16.22
CA ALA A 99 -0.36 11.55 -16.50
C ALA A 99 -1.71 12.26 -16.60
N ARG A 100 -1.83 13.52 -16.14
CA ARG A 100 -3.11 14.27 -16.10
C ARG A 100 -3.74 14.46 -17.47
N HIS A 101 -2.89 14.67 -18.48
CA HIS A 101 -3.32 14.85 -19.85
C HIS A 101 -3.64 13.55 -20.60
N ALA A 102 -3.41 12.38 -19.99
CA ALA A 102 -3.61 11.09 -20.64
C ALA A 102 -5.09 10.79 -20.89
N ASP A 103 -5.40 10.24 -22.06
CA ASP A 103 -6.64 9.50 -22.27
C ASP A 103 -6.60 8.23 -21.39
N ARG A 104 -7.27 8.28 -20.24
CA ARG A 104 -7.27 7.20 -19.25
C ARG A 104 -7.80 5.89 -19.81
N SER A 105 -8.76 5.91 -20.71
CA SER A 105 -9.32 4.70 -21.34
C SER A 105 -8.29 4.04 -22.25
N ARG A 106 -7.64 4.81 -23.12
CA ARG A 106 -6.58 4.32 -24.01
C ARG A 106 -5.38 3.81 -23.18
N ALA A 107 -4.94 4.59 -22.21
CA ALA A 107 -3.82 4.22 -21.35
C ALA A 107 -4.12 2.95 -20.54
N MET A 108 -5.33 2.79 -19.97
CA MET A 108 -5.73 1.57 -19.26
C MET A 108 -5.77 0.35 -20.20
N ASN A 109 -6.28 0.50 -21.42
CA ASN A 109 -6.28 -0.59 -22.40
C ASN A 109 -4.85 -1.06 -22.71
N ASN A 110 -3.90 -0.14 -22.85
CA ASN A 110 -2.49 -0.46 -23.04
C ASN A 110 -1.93 -1.22 -21.84
N LEU A 111 -2.18 -0.74 -20.61
CA LEU A 111 -1.74 -1.39 -19.37
C LEU A 111 -2.34 -2.78 -19.19
N ILE A 112 -3.63 -2.96 -19.49
CA ILE A 112 -4.30 -4.28 -19.39
C ILE A 112 -3.77 -5.24 -20.47
N ALA A 113 -3.51 -4.76 -21.69
CA ALA A 113 -2.89 -5.59 -22.73
C ALA A 113 -1.49 -6.08 -22.30
N GLY A 114 -0.67 -5.18 -21.74
CA GLY A 114 0.62 -5.54 -21.16
C GLY A 114 0.49 -6.52 -19.99
N LEU A 115 -0.48 -6.31 -19.09
CA LEU A 115 -0.76 -7.20 -17.97
C LEU A 115 -1.15 -8.60 -18.45
N LEU A 116 -2.01 -8.73 -19.44
CA LEU A 116 -2.40 -10.02 -19.99
C LEU A 116 -1.21 -10.73 -20.67
N GLN A 117 -0.33 -9.98 -21.34
CA GLN A 117 0.89 -10.53 -21.90
C GLN A 117 1.83 -11.04 -20.81
N GLU A 118 2.04 -10.26 -19.73
CA GLU A 118 2.89 -10.61 -18.61
C GLU A 118 2.35 -11.80 -17.81
N SER A 119 1.03 -11.95 -17.77
CA SER A 119 0.35 -12.99 -16.99
C SER A 119 0.16 -14.33 -17.72
N LYS A 120 0.76 -14.59 -18.88
CA LYS A 120 0.52 -15.82 -19.68
C LYS A 120 0.82 -17.11 -18.93
N SER A 121 1.79 -17.10 -18.02
CA SER A 121 2.17 -18.25 -17.19
C SER A 121 1.47 -18.28 -15.83
N ALA A 122 0.74 -17.23 -15.48
CA ALA A 122 0.06 -17.12 -14.19
C ALA A 122 -1.27 -17.89 -14.18
N LYS A 123 -1.67 -18.33 -12.99
CA LYS A 123 -3.01 -18.90 -12.74
C LYS A 123 -3.97 -17.89 -12.14
N LEU A 124 -3.45 -16.82 -11.59
CA LEU A 124 -4.23 -15.78 -10.93
C LEU A 124 -3.60 -14.41 -11.15
N VAL A 125 -4.45 -13.44 -11.48
CA VAL A 125 -4.08 -12.02 -11.53
C VAL A 125 -4.96 -11.27 -10.54
N ASP A 126 -4.34 -10.53 -9.63
CA ASP A 126 -5.00 -9.58 -8.73
C ASP A 126 -4.50 -8.17 -9.04
N LEU A 127 -5.41 -7.31 -9.51
CA LEU A 127 -5.15 -5.89 -9.77
C LEU A 127 -5.99 -5.05 -8.81
N PHE A 128 -5.33 -4.17 -8.06
CA PHE A 128 -6.00 -3.23 -7.16
C PHE A 128 -5.96 -1.83 -7.75
N LEU A 129 -7.14 -1.20 -7.86
CA LEU A 129 -7.34 0.14 -8.40
C LEU A 129 -8.10 1.02 -7.41
N TRP A 130 -7.99 2.34 -7.58
CA TRP A 130 -8.94 3.26 -6.98
C TRP A 130 -10.32 3.04 -7.58
N SER A 131 -11.39 3.14 -6.78
CA SER A 131 -12.74 2.76 -7.22
C SER A 131 -13.30 3.62 -8.36
N ASP A 132 -12.81 4.84 -8.54
CA ASP A 132 -13.15 5.71 -9.69
C ASP A 132 -12.58 5.20 -11.02
N MET A 133 -11.59 4.32 -10.99
CA MET A 133 -10.98 3.67 -12.16
C MET A 133 -11.63 2.31 -12.48
N ALA A 134 -12.52 1.81 -11.64
CA ALA A 134 -13.06 0.45 -11.77
C ALA A 134 -13.76 0.19 -13.11
N GLY A 135 -14.42 1.21 -13.66
CA GLY A 135 -15.09 1.14 -14.97
C GLY A 135 -14.16 1.09 -16.19
N LEU A 136 -12.85 1.29 -15.99
CA LEU A 136 -11.86 1.23 -17.07
C LEU A 136 -11.34 -0.19 -17.33
N VAL A 137 -11.68 -1.16 -16.47
CA VAL A 137 -11.17 -2.54 -16.56
C VAL A 137 -12.21 -3.43 -17.25
N ASP A 138 -11.71 -4.32 -18.08
CA ASP A 138 -12.47 -5.34 -18.81
C ASP A 138 -13.36 -6.19 -17.88
N THR A 139 -14.56 -6.54 -18.35
CA THR A 139 -15.56 -7.35 -17.63
C THR A 139 -15.12 -8.78 -17.34
N ARG A 140 -14.04 -9.26 -17.95
CA ARG A 140 -13.43 -10.57 -17.61
C ARG A 140 -12.89 -10.63 -16.18
N PHE A 141 -12.58 -9.48 -15.59
CA PHE A 141 -12.12 -9.38 -14.21
C PHE A 141 -13.30 -9.32 -13.25
N ARG A 142 -13.32 -10.23 -12.27
CA ARG A 142 -14.28 -10.16 -11.16
C ARG A 142 -13.89 -9.04 -10.20
N GLN A 143 -14.82 -8.16 -9.90
CA GLN A 143 -14.61 -7.01 -9.03
C GLN A 143 -15.02 -7.28 -7.59
N ARG A 144 -14.27 -6.71 -6.63
CA ARG A 144 -14.64 -6.63 -5.22
C ARG A 144 -14.13 -5.31 -4.63
N THR A 145 -15.05 -4.52 -4.05
CA THR A 145 -14.71 -3.25 -3.39
C THR A 145 -14.23 -3.49 -1.96
N TYR A 146 -13.28 -2.67 -1.50
CA TYR A 146 -12.74 -2.64 -0.16
C TYR A 146 -13.01 -1.28 0.49
N GLU A 147 -12.93 -1.22 1.86
CA GLU A 147 -13.18 -0.01 2.64
C GLU A 147 -12.30 1.19 2.22
N GLY A 148 -11.11 0.92 1.68
CA GLY A 148 -10.22 1.94 1.16
C GLY A 148 -9.25 2.51 2.20
N VAL A 149 -8.78 3.72 1.94
CA VAL A 149 -7.77 4.43 2.73
C VAL A 149 -8.20 5.86 3.02
N VAL A 150 -7.77 6.41 4.15
CA VAL A 150 -7.86 7.84 4.45
C VAL A 150 -6.74 8.57 3.72
N ILE A 151 -7.10 9.54 2.89
CA ILE A 151 -6.18 10.43 2.16
C ILE A 151 -6.36 11.85 2.69
N LEU A 152 -5.26 12.45 3.16
CA LEU A 152 -5.20 13.86 3.54
C LEU A 152 -4.70 14.69 2.37
N ASP A 153 -5.28 15.87 2.19
CA ASP A 153 -4.80 16.88 1.24
C ASP A 153 -3.78 17.78 1.96
N LEU A 154 -2.48 17.56 1.70
CA LEU A 154 -1.40 18.30 2.36
C LEU A 154 -1.29 19.75 1.90
N LEU A 155 -1.89 20.10 0.75
CA LEU A 155 -1.90 21.47 0.25
C LEU A 155 -2.67 22.43 1.17
N LEU A 156 -3.53 21.90 2.02
CA LEU A 156 -4.21 22.68 3.07
C LEU A 156 -3.26 23.22 4.14
N GLY A 157 -2.08 22.61 4.26
CA GLY A 157 -1.08 22.93 5.28
C GLY A 157 -1.38 22.31 6.66
N SER A 158 -0.33 22.08 7.44
CA SER A 158 -0.40 21.34 8.70
C SER A 158 -1.39 21.94 9.73
N ASN A 159 -1.44 23.28 9.84
CA ASN A 159 -2.35 23.95 10.78
C ASN A 159 -3.82 23.73 10.44
N ALA A 160 -4.20 23.72 9.15
CA ALA A 160 -5.58 23.45 8.74
C ALA A 160 -5.92 21.98 9.00
N LEU A 161 -5.03 21.06 8.63
CA LEU A 161 -5.21 19.63 8.87
C LEU A 161 -5.37 19.31 10.37
N LEU A 162 -4.58 19.95 11.26
CA LEU A 162 -4.71 19.74 12.70
C LEU A 162 -6.12 20.15 13.21
N ARG A 163 -6.74 21.18 12.62
CA ARG A 163 -8.13 21.57 12.97
C ARG A 163 -9.17 20.54 12.56
N GLU A 164 -8.93 19.81 11.45
CA GLU A 164 -9.80 18.71 11.00
C GLU A 164 -9.72 17.47 11.89
N PHE A 165 -8.61 17.28 12.63
CA PHE A 165 -8.49 16.15 13.56
C PHE A 165 -9.60 16.20 14.61
N SER A 166 -10.12 15.03 14.98
CA SER A 166 -11.07 14.93 16.10
C SER A 166 -10.45 15.51 17.38
N GLN A 167 -11.30 16.02 18.27
CA GLN A 167 -10.85 16.54 19.57
C GLN A 167 -10.01 15.51 20.35
N THR A 168 -10.39 14.23 20.28
CA THR A 168 -9.62 13.14 20.91
C THR A 168 -8.19 13.08 20.38
N ARG A 169 -7.97 13.15 19.05
CA ARG A 169 -6.63 13.10 18.46
C ARG A 169 -5.79 14.29 18.90
N ARG A 170 -6.35 15.49 18.86
CA ARG A 170 -5.66 16.70 19.35
C ARG A 170 -5.25 16.59 20.82
N ASN A 171 -6.12 16.03 21.66
CA ASN A 171 -5.82 15.83 23.08
C ASN A 171 -4.76 14.73 23.29
N ASP A 172 -4.80 13.64 22.53
CA ASP A 172 -3.81 12.55 22.60
C ASP A 172 -2.41 13.03 22.18
N ILE A 173 -2.32 13.90 21.15
CA ILE A 173 -1.06 14.55 20.74
C ILE A 173 -0.50 15.41 21.87
N ARG A 174 -1.35 16.30 22.47
CA ARG A 174 -0.92 17.15 23.61
C ARG A 174 -0.48 16.31 24.81
N ARG A 175 -1.19 15.22 25.09
CA ARG A 175 -0.84 14.27 26.15
C ARG A 175 0.52 13.65 25.91
N ALA A 176 0.80 13.15 24.69
CA ALA A 176 2.10 12.57 24.37
C ALA A 176 3.24 13.57 24.64
N ILE A 177 3.09 14.80 24.17
CA ILE A 177 4.08 15.88 24.40
C ILE A 177 4.24 16.16 25.89
N LYS A 178 3.12 16.30 26.63
CA LYS A 178 3.16 16.56 28.08
C LYS A 178 3.80 15.41 28.88
N CYS A 179 3.65 14.17 28.40
CA CYS A 179 4.30 13.01 29.00
C CYS A 179 5.80 12.90 28.67
N GLY A 180 6.37 13.82 27.88
CA GLY A 180 7.79 13.81 27.53
C GLY A 180 8.13 12.88 26.35
N VAL A 181 7.15 12.49 25.53
CA VAL A 181 7.43 11.77 24.29
C VAL A 181 8.00 12.75 23.26
N SER A 182 9.18 12.44 22.73
CA SER A 182 9.79 13.16 21.59
C SER A 182 9.70 12.33 20.31
N VAL A 183 9.74 13.01 19.15
CA VAL A 183 9.75 12.35 17.84
C VAL A 183 10.87 12.92 16.99
N ASP A 184 11.74 12.04 16.51
CA ASP A 184 12.88 12.36 15.66
C ASP A 184 12.97 11.40 14.47
N PHE A 185 13.71 11.81 13.42
CA PHE A 185 14.09 10.87 12.36
C PHE A 185 15.21 9.95 12.83
N ALA A 186 15.15 8.69 12.39
CA ALA A 186 16.26 7.74 12.53
C ALA A 186 17.49 8.30 11.77
N LYS A 187 18.64 8.35 12.45
CA LYS A 187 19.89 8.90 11.92
C LYS A 187 20.96 7.83 11.72
N SER A 188 20.90 6.74 12.45
CA SER A 188 21.91 5.70 12.50
C SER A 188 21.34 4.30 12.28
N ARG A 189 22.24 3.33 12.11
CA ARG A 189 21.89 1.92 12.10
C ARG A 189 21.32 1.47 13.43
N ASP A 190 21.85 2.01 14.55
CA ASP A 190 21.37 1.68 15.90
C ASP A 190 19.92 2.15 16.11
N ASP A 191 19.53 3.28 15.55
CA ASP A 191 18.14 3.75 15.55
C ASP A 191 17.22 2.74 14.85
N VAL A 192 17.66 2.19 13.72
CA VAL A 192 16.90 1.18 12.98
C VAL A 192 16.83 -0.13 13.76
N SER A 193 17.93 -0.57 14.41
CA SER A 193 17.95 -1.76 15.29
C SER A 193 17.02 -1.58 16.49
N ALA A 194 17.02 -0.40 17.12
CA ALA A 194 16.12 -0.10 18.22
C ALA A 194 14.63 -0.19 17.78
N TYR A 195 14.32 0.33 16.59
CA TYR A 195 12.97 0.18 16.04
C TYR A 195 12.66 -1.27 15.63
N TYR A 196 13.62 -2.02 15.12
CA TYR A 196 13.46 -3.44 14.84
C TYR A 196 12.99 -4.22 16.07
N THR A 197 13.54 -3.93 17.25
CA THR A 197 13.09 -4.52 18.53
C THR A 197 11.60 -4.25 18.77
N VAL A 198 11.13 -3.03 18.50
CA VAL A 198 9.69 -2.68 18.60
C VAL A 198 8.86 -3.48 17.58
N CYS A 199 9.36 -3.64 16.34
CA CYS A 199 8.69 -4.43 15.31
C CYS A 199 8.57 -5.90 15.72
N VAL A 200 9.63 -6.50 16.27
CA VAL A 200 9.65 -7.89 16.74
C VAL A 200 8.63 -8.10 17.86
N ASP A 201 8.59 -7.21 18.86
CA ASP A 201 7.57 -7.26 19.92
C ASP A 201 6.14 -7.22 19.35
N TRP A 202 5.88 -6.28 18.45
CA TRP A 202 4.57 -6.12 17.82
C TRP A 202 4.17 -7.35 16.99
N THR A 203 5.12 -7.89 16.20
CA THR A 203 4.94 -9.04 15.30
C THR A 203 4.66 -10.32 16.11
N ARG A 204 5.43 -10.55 17.18
CA ARG A 204 5.22 -11.69 18.11
C ARG A 204 3.83 -11.66 18.75
N ARG A 205 3.39 -10.50 19.21
CA ARG A 205 2.04 -10.35 19.81
C ARG A 205 0.90 -10.68 18.85
N ARG A 206 1.16 -10.66 17.55
CA ARG A 206 0.17 -10.95 16.49
C ARG A 206 0.39 -12.31 15.83
N SER A 207 1.35 -13.09 16.30
CA SER A 207 1.73 -14.38 15.71
C SER A 207 2.02 -14.28 14.20
N LEU A 208 2.68 -13.21 13.79
CA LEU A 208 3.10 -12.97 12.41
C LEU A 208 4.56 -13.40 12.21
N PRO A 209 4.97 -13.74 10.97
CA PRO A 209 6.38 -14.02 10.66
C PRO A 209 7.27 -12.81 10.97
N ILE A 210 8.44 -13.06 11.51
CA ILE A 210 9.44 -12.03 11.83
C ILE A 210 10.41 -11.93 10.65
N THR A 211 10.55 -10.73 10.09
CA THR A 211 11.60 -10.41 9.12
C THR A 211 12.96 -10.40 9.81
N GLY A 212 14.00 -10.95 9.19
CA GLY A 212 15.35 -10.90 9.72
C GLY A 212 15.86 -9.47 9.86
N GLU A 213 16.70 -9.19 10.86
CA GLU A 213 17.18 -7.84 11.14
C GLU A 213 17.98 -7.25 9.97
N GLU A 214 18.80 -8.04 9.32
CA GLU A 214 19.59 -7.58 8.17
C GLU A 214 18.72 -7.14 7.00
N GLN A 215 17.68 -7.92 6.67
CA GLN A 215 16.69 -7.54 5.67
C GLN A 215 15.93 -6.29 6.09
N PHE A 216 15.59 -6.15 7.37
CA PHE A 216 14.94 -4.97 7.91
C PHE A 216 15.84 -3.73 7.80
N GLN A 217 17.13 -3.85 8.10
CA GLN A 217 18.13 -2.79 7.92
C GLN A 217 18.24 -2.38 6.44
N GLY A 218 18.19 -3.35 5.52
CA GLY A 218 18.21 -3.11 4.06
C GLY A 218 17.07 -2.19 3.59
N ILE A 219 15.88 -2.27 4.24
CA ILE A 219 14.75 -1.39 3.92
C ILE A 219 15.12 0.10 4.07
N PHE A 220 16.04 0.43 4.99
CA PHE A 220 16.45 1.80 5.29
C PHE A 220 17.78 2.20 4.66
N ALA A 221 18.45 1.31 3.96
CA ALA A 221 19.71 1.60 3.29
C ALA A 221 19.55 2.70 2.22
N SER A 222 18.43 2.71 1.48
CA SER A 222 18.08 3.76 0.53
C SER A 222 17.20 4.82 1.19
N ARG A 223 17.77 6.00 1.48
CA ARG A 223 17.05 7.12 2.13
C ARG A 223 16.34 8.07 1.15
N ARG A 224 16.47 7.87 -0.16
CA ARG A 224 16.04 8.85 -1.16
C ARG A 224 14.54 9.15 -1.07
N ASN A 225 13.71 8.13 -0.84
CA ASN A 225 12.24 8.21 -0.82
C ASN A 225 11.61 7.49 0.38
N ARG A 226 12.38 7.39 1.49
CA ARG A 226 11.94 6.77 2.74
C ARG A 226 12.37 7.62 3.93
N ARG A 227 11.54 7.60 4.97
CA ARG A 227 11.88 8.16 6.28
C ARG A 227 11.36 7.21 7.36
N LEU A 228 12.10 7.14 8.44
CA LEU A 228 11.69 6.48 9.67
C LEU A 228 11.63 7.53 10.77
N LEU A 229 10.43 7.78 11.30
CA LEU A 229 10.25 8.61 12.50
C LEU A 229 10.16 7.67 13.70
N LEU A 230 10.82 8.07 14.80
CA LEU A 230 10.92 7.32 16.04
C LEU A 230 10.32 8.15 17.18
N ALA A 231 9.38 7.57 17.90
CA ALA A 231 8.93 8.11 19.18
C ALA A 231 9.83 7.57 20.29
N ARG A 232 10.37 8.49 21.09
CA ARG A 232 11.25 8.18 22.22
C ARG A 232 10.64 8.62 23.55
N TYR A 233 10.91 7.84 24.57
CA TYR A 233 10.54 8.18 25.94
C TYR A 233 11.66 7.70 26.88
N ASN A 234 12.16 8.58 27.75
CA ASN A 234 13.32 8.30 28.63
C ASN A 234 14.53 7.74 27.85
N GLY A 235 14.81 8.31 26.66
CA GLY A 235 15.92 7.89 25.78
C GLY A 235 15.67 6.62 24.95
N GLY A 236 14.67 5.81 25.28
CA GLY A 236 14.36 4.57 24.57
C GLY A 236 13.36 4.77 23.41
N VAL A 237 13.50 3.99 22.33
CA VAL A 237 12.53 3.93 21.24
C VAL A 237 11.31 3.12 21.68
N ILE A 238 10.12 3.73 21.68
CA ILE A 238 8.86 3.12 22.10
C ILE A 238 7.88 2.87 20.95
N ALA A 239 8.05 3.57 19.84
CA ALA A 239 7.24 3.40 18.62
C ALA A 239 7.98 4.00 17.43
N GLY A 240 7.50 3.70 16.21
CA GLY A 240 7.99 4.35 15.01
C GLY A 240 7.04 4.19 13.85
N VAL A 241 7.22 5.04 12.84
CA VAL A 241 6.46 5.04 11.60
C VAL A 241 7.38 5.11 10.40
N VAL A 242 7.15 4.22 9.45
CA VAL A 242 7.85 4.19 8.16
C VAL A 242 7.03 4.97 7.15
N LEU A 243 7.66 5.96 6.55
CA LEU A 243 7.11 6.74 5.46
C LEU A 243 7.78 6.36 4.16
N ARG A 244 7.02 6.21 3.10
CA ARG A 244 7.49 6.12 1.72
C ARG A 244 6.85 7.21 0.92
N PHE A 245 7.60 7.89 0.07
CA PHE A 245 7.08 9.05 -0.66
C PHE A 245 7.68 9.17 -2.05
N PHE A 246 6.95 9.83 -2.92
CA PHE A 246 7.44 10.34 -4.18
C PHE A 246 7.70 11.86 -4.01
N PRO A 247 8.88 12.39 -4.38
CA PRO A 247 9.18 13.81 -4.25
C PRO A 247 8.14 14.68 -4.96
N GLY A 248 7.56 15.66 -4.24
CA GLY A 248 6.49 16.51 -4.75
C GLY A 248 5.13 15.80 -4.93
N GLY A 249 5.02 14.52 -4.59
CA GLY A 249 3.82 13.72 -4.76
C GLY A 249 3.22 13.22 -3.45
N VAL A 250 2.91 11.92 -3.41
CA VAL A 250 2.23 11.27 -2.28
C VAL A 250 3.22 10.72 -1.28
N VAL A 251 2.94 10.89 0.01
CA VAL A 251 3.55 10.13 1.10
C VAL A 251 2.57 9.06 1.60
N GLU A 252 3.09 7.88 1.88
CA GLU A 252 2.34 6.75 2.41
C GLU A 252 2.88 6.35 3.77
N VAL A 253 2.00 6.21 4.76
CA VAL A 253 2.31 5.58 6.03
C VAL A 253 2.38 4.06 5.79
N ALA A 254 3.59 3.55 5.54
CA ALA A 254 3.80 2.18 5.11
C ALA A 254 3.73 1.16 6.27
N ALA A 255 4.18 1.57 7.46
CA ALA A 255 4.11 0.75 8.67
C ALA A 255 4.16 1.63 9.93
N ASN A 256 3.45 1.19 10.97
CA ASN A 256 3.49 1.81 12.29
C ASN A 256 3.50 0.70 13.35
N TYR A 257 4.56 0.67 14.16
CA TYR A 257 4.70 -0.29 15.24
C TYR A 257 4.97 0.42 16.57
N SER A 258 4.46 -0.14 17.67
CA SER A 258 4.63 0.41 19.01
C SER A 258 4.67 -0.69 20.08
N LEU A 259 5.42 -0.46 21.12
CA LEU A 259 5.43 -1.30 22.32
C LEU A 259 4.08 -1.22 23.03
N LYS A 260 3.55 -2.39 23.44
CA LYS A 260 2.25 -2.46 24.13
C LYS A 260 2.25 -1.62 25.41
N GLY A 261 3.34 -1.72 26.20
CA GLY A 261 3.48 -1.00 27.46
C GLY A 261 3.51 0.53 27.34
N ALA A 262 3.86 1.05 26.14
CA ALA A 262 3.97 2.49 25.90
C ALA A 262 2.70 3.12 25.28
N LEU A 263 1.65 2.35 24.98
CA LEU A 263 0.44 2.87 24.32
C LEU A 263 -0.29 3.93 25.14
N HIS A 264 -0.19 3.88 26.47
CA HIS A 264 -0.77 4.87 27.37
C HIS A 264 -0.16 6.28 27.20
N LEU A 265 1.07 6.38 26.68
CA LEU A 265 1.77 7.63 26.36
C LEU A 265 1.33 8.24 25.01
N ARG A 266 0.48 7.55 24.24
CA ARG A 266 -0.04 8.02 22.94
C ARG A 266 1.03 8.28 21.87
N PRO A 267 2.10 7.48 21.75
CA PRO A 267 3.18 7.77 20.82
C PRO A 267 2.72 7.78 19.35
N ASN A 268 1.75 6.93 18.97
CA ASN A 268 1.25 6.84 17.61
C ASN A 268 0.58 8.14 17.14
N ASP A 269 -0.18 8.80 18.02
CA ASP A 269 -0.85 10.06 17.71
C ASP A 269 0.17 11.15 17.39
N LEU A 270 1.23 11.24 18.18
CA LEU A 270 2.32 12.19 17.95
C LEU A 270 3.12 11.86 16.69
N LEU A 271 3.39 10.56 16.43
CA LEU A 271 4.10 10.11 15.21
C LEU A 271 3.33 10.50 13.94
N TYR A 272 2.02 10.20 13.88
CA TYR A 272 1.20 10.59 12.72
C TYR A 272 1.18 12.10 12.53
N TRP A 273 1.04 12.86 13.63
CA TRP A 273 1.08 14.32 13.54
C TRP A 273 2.41 14.82 12.99
N ARG A 274 3.55 14.37 13.54
CA ARG A 274 4.88 14.76 13.07
C ARG A 274 5.16 14.33 11.63
N ALA A 275 4.63 13.18 11.22
CA ALA A 275 4.70 12.74 9.83
C ALA A 275 3.96 13.70 8.89
N ILE A 276 2.76 14.15 9.28
CA ILE A 276 1.95 15.10 8.50
C ILE A 276 2.62 16.49 8.45
N GLU A 277 3.11 17.00 9.59
CA GLU A 277 3.85 18.28 9.65
C GLU A 277 5.07 18.26 8.70
N TRP A 278 5.88 17.21 8.79
CA TRP A 278 7.03 17.03 7.93
C TRP A 278 6.62 16.96 6.46
N SER A 279 5.59 16.20 6.13
CA SER A 279 5.13 16.03 4.76
C SER A 279 4.65 17.34 4.14
N CYS A 280 3.96 18.19 4.89
CA CYS A 280 3.61 19.54 4.45
C CYS A 280 4.86 20.42 4.22
N ALA A 281 5.85 20.35 5.13
CA ALA A 281 7.09 21.13 5.02
C ALA A 281 7.95 20.72 3.82
N GLU A 282 7.93 19.42 3.42
CA GLU A 282 8.61 18.89 2.23
C GLU A 282 7.87 19.21 0.91
N GLY A 283 6.72 19.89 0.96
CA GLY A 283 5.94 20.20 -0.22
C GLY A 283 5.26 18.99 -0.88
N LEU A 284 5.01 17.92 -0.11
CA LEU A 284 4.24 16.78 -0.60
C LEU A 284 2.76 17.16 -0.73
N THR A 285 2.05 16.53 -1.68
CA THR A 285 0.69 16.97 -2.02
C THR A 285 -0.39 16.20 -1.27
N ARG A 286 -0.16 14.91 -0.99
CA ARG A 286 -1.14 14.04 -0.33
C ARG A 286 -0.48 13.09 0.64
N CYS A 287 -1.22 12.68 1.70
CA CYS A 287 -0.79 11.68 2.65
C CYS A 287 -1.80 10.53 2.72
N SER A 288 -1.38 9.32 2.38
CA SER A 288 -2.14 8.09 2.59
C SER A 288 -1.82 7.53 3.98
N LEU A 289 -2.85 7.39 4.83
CA LEU A 289 -2.67 6.87 6.19
C LEU A 289 -2.61 5.34 6.27
N GLY A 290 -2.69 4.64 5.12
CA GLY A 290 -2.53 3.18 5.04
C GLY A 290 -3.76 2.37 5.48
N GLY A 291 -4.94 2.98 5.58
CA GLY A 291 -6.19 2.32 5.86
C GLY A 291 -7.31 3.30 6.18
N ALA A 292 -8.53 2.78 6.45
CA ALA A 292 -9.72 3.57 6.79
C ALA A 292 -10.38 3.10 8.10
N ASN A 293 -9.64 2.50 9.03
CA ASN A 293 -10.19 2.13 10.32
C ASN A 293 -10.56 3.37 11.17
N LEU A 294 -11.40 3.18 12.19
CA LEU A 294 -11.91 4.25 13.04
C LEU A 294 -10.82 5.12 13.72
N PHE A 295 -9.62 4.54 13.93
CA PHE A 295 -8.49 5.31 14.46
C PHE A 295 -7.99 6.32 13.42
N LEU A 296 -7.81 5.90 12.17
CA LEU A 296 -7.28 6.73 11.09
C LEU A 296 -8.30 7.77 10.61
N GLN A 297 -9.59 7.43 10.55
CA GLN A 297 -10.65 8.39 10.19
C GLN A 297 -10.70 9.62 11.10
N LYS A 298 -10.23 9.49 12.35
CA LYS A 298 -10.18 10.61 13.31
C LYS A 298 -9.12 11.67 12.99
N TYR A 299 -8.28 11.44 11.98
CA TYR A 299 -7.34 12.45 11.46
C TYR A 299 -7.98 13.34 10.38
N GLY A 300 -9.26 13.15 10.06
CA GLY A 300 -9.93 13.87 8.97
C GLY A 300 -9.57 13.29 7.60
N GLY A 301 -9.66 14.11 6.55
CA GLY A 301 -9.41 13.71 5.19
C GLY A 301 -10.57 12.97 4.53
N LYS A 302 -10.33 12.40 3.35
CA LYS A 302 -11.32 11.67 2.56
C LYS A 302 -11.01 10.18 2.56
N ILE A 303 -12.05 9.34 2.68
CA ILE A 303 -11.92 7.91 2.46
C ILE A 303 -12.03 7.67 0.96
N VAL A 304 -10.98 7.11 0.37
CA VAL A 304 -10.95 6.70 -1.04
C VAL A 304 -11.00 5.18 -1.08
N GLN A 305 -12.06 4.66 -1.67
CA GLN A 305 -12.25 3.20 -1.79
C GLN A 305 -11.33 2.62 -2.86
N THR A 306 -11.02 1.34 -2.71
CA THR A 306 -10.27 0.56 -3.67
C THR A 306 -11.07 -0.64 -4.15
N THR A 307 -10.81 -1.07 -5.38
CA THR A 307 -11.45 -2.24 -5.98
C THR A 307 -10.40 -3.23 -6.44
N ARG A 308 -10.54 -4.48 -6.01
CA ARG A 308 -9.78 -5.59 -6.57
C ARG A 308 -10.45 -6.08 -7.85
N HIS A 309 -9.67 -6.23 -8.89
CA HIS A 309 -10.01 -6.85 -10.15
C HIS A 309 -9.25 -8.16 -10.26
N ARG A 310 -9.96 -9.28 -10.20
CA ARG A 310 -9.39 -10.62 -10.22
C ARG A 310 -9.67 -11.33 -11.52
N LEU A 311 -8.63 -11.83 -12.19
CA LEU A 311 -8.73 -12.71 -13.34
C LEU A 311 -8.20 -14.08 -12.94
N ASP A 312 -9.10 -15.09 -12.95
CA ASP A 312 -8.76 -16.48 -12.67
C ASP A 312 -8.47 -17.21 -13.98
N LEU A 313 -7.21 -17.52 -14.20
CA LEU A 313 -6.67 -18.23 -15.36
C LEU A 313 -6.44 -19.72 -15.06
N SER A 314 -6.81 -20.18 -13.86
CA SER A 314 -6.64 -21.58 -13.45
C SER A 314 -7.63 -22.51 -14.12
N LEU A 315 -7.22 -23.77 -14.29
CA LEU A 315 -8.15 -24.83 -14.67
C LEU A 315 -9.31 -24.90 -13.69
N PHE A 316 -10.54 -24.99 -14.21
CA PHE A 316 -11.80 -25.03 -13.44
C PHE A 316 -12.07 -23.77 -12.58
N ARG A 317 -11.39 -22.65 -12.82
CA ARG A 317 -11.57 -21.38 -12.09
C ARG A 317 -11.63 -21.58 -10.57
N ARG A 318 -10.70 -22.34 -10.02
CA ARG A 318 -10.68 -22.76 -8.59
C ARG A 318 -10.63 -21.58 -7.62
N PHE A 319 -10.02 -20.47 -7.99
CA PHE A 319 -9.98 -19.26 -7.16
C PHE A 319 -11.32 -18.52 -7.16
N ALA A 320 -12.05 -18.52 -8.28
CA ALA A 320 -13.40 -17.95 -8.36
C ALA A 320 -14.39 -18.72 -7.47
N ILE A 321 -14.27 -20.06 -7.41
CA ILE A 321 -15.05 -20.90 -6.50
C ILE A 321 -14.71 -20.59 -5.03
N GLY A 322 -13.42 -20.44 -4.71
CA GLY A 322 -12.97 -20.06 -3.37
C GLY A 322 -13.51 -18.70 -2.92
N ASP A 323 -13.47 -17.68 -3.80
CA ASP A 323 -14.05 -16.36 -3.54
C ASP A 323 -15.57 -16.43 -3.33
N TRP A 324 -16.28 -17.19 -4.15
CA TRP A 324 -17.73 -17.36 -4.02
C TRP A 324 -18.12 -18.02 -2.67
N MET A 325 -17.35 -19.03 -2.23
CA MET A 325 -17.55 -19.65 -0.92
C MET A 325 -17.26 -18.65 0.22
N ALA A 326 -16.19 -17.89 0.11
CA ALA A 326 -15.83 -16.87 1.10
C ALA A 326 -16.90 -15.77 1.20
N ASP A 327 -17.43 -15.28 0.08
CA ASP A 327 -18.51 -14.28 0.04
C ASP A 327 -19.81 -14.82 0.68
N ARG A 328 -20.14 -16.11 0.47
CA ARG A 328 -21.30 -16.73 1.14
C ARG A 328 -21.10 -16.86 2.64
N VAL A 329 -19.93 -17.27 3.09
CA VAL A 329 -19.60 -17.36 4.52
C VAL A 329 -19.66 -15.96 5.18
N GLU A 330 -19.17 -14.93 4.50
CA GLU A 330 -19.25 -13.54 4.94
C GLU A 330 -20.70 -13.05 5.01
N GLY A 331 -21.53 -13.34 3.99
CA GLY A 331 -22.97 -13.01 3.98
C GLY A 331 -23.72 -13.69 5.12
N VAL A 332 -23.42 -14.97 5.41
CA VAL A 332 -23.99 -15.68 6.56
C VAL A 332 -23.54 -15.06 7.88
N ARG A 333 -22.25 -14.67 8.01
CA ARG A 333 -21.73 -13.98 9.22
C ARG A 333 -22.42 -12.64 9.48
N GLN A 334 -22.69 -11.87 8.43
CA GLN A 334 -23.39 -10.59 8.55
C GLN A 334 -24.87 -10.75 8.89
N SER A 335 -25.48 -11.89 8.54
CA SER A 335 -26.86 -12.23 8.84
C SER A 335 -27.06 -12.82 10.25
N ILE A 336 -25.97 -13.11 10.97
CA ILE A 336 -26.04 -13.63 12.36
C ILE A 336 -26.19 -12.44 13.33
N PRO A 337 -27.22 -12.41 14.18
CA PRO A 337 -27.37 -11.37 15.20
C PRO A 337 -26.10 -11.23 16.07
N PRO A 338 -25.73 -10.03 16.47
CA PRO A 338 -24.49 -9.76 17.22
C PRO A 338 -24.27 -10.65 18.45
N GLY A 339 -25.31 -11.00 19.19
CA GLY A 339 -25.23 -11.87 20.36
C GLY A 339 -24.86 -13.33 20.07
N VAL A 340 -25.23 -13.85 18.88
CA VAL A 340 -24.89 -15.23 18.46
C VAL A 340 -23.45 -15.28 17.95
N ALA A 341 -22.97 -14.21 17.31
CA ALA A 341 -21.60 -14.08 16.85
C ALA A 341 -20.58 -13.99 18.01
N GLU A 342 -20.95 -13.42 19.13
CA GLU A 342 -20.15 -13.42 20.36
C GLU A 342 -20.06 -14.80 21.01
N PHE A 343 -21.15 -15.54 21.05
CA PHE A 343 -21.20 -16.91 21.56
C PHE A 343 -20.31 -17.85 20.70
N GLY A 344 -20.35 -17.72 19.38
CA GLY A 344 -19.50 -18.50 18.46
C GLY A 344 -18.00 -18.21 18.63
N ARG A 345 -17.62 -16.94 18.88
CA ARG A 345 -16.23 -16.53 19.17
C ARG A 345 -15.74 -17.06 20.52
N SER A 346 -16.60 -17.08 21.54
CA SER A 346 -16.33 -17.68 22.83
C SER A 346 -16.09 -19.19 22.76
N LEU A 347 -16.91 -19.90 22.00
CA LEU A 347 -16.76 -21.34 21.76
C LEU A 347 -15.45 -21.68 20.99
N GLN A 348 -15.10 -20.91 19.95
CA GLN A 348 -13.86 -21.12 19.22
C GLN A 348 -12.62 -20.85 20.09
N SER A 349 -12.68 -19.87 20.97
CA SER A 349 -11.60 -19.60 21.94
C SER A 349 -11.44 -20.74 22.96
N HIS A 350 -12.57 -21.34 23.40
CA HIS A 350 -12.56 -22.50 24.31
C HIS A 350 -12.01 -23.76 23.62
N VAL A 351 -12.42 -24.04 22.41
CA VAL A 351 -11.92 -25.19 21.62
C VAL A 351 -10.42 -25.05 21.29
N ARG A 352 -9.94 -23.82 21.00
CA ARG A 352 -8.51 -23.56 20.83
C ARG A 352 -7.71 -23.78 22.13
N LYS A 353 -8.25 -23.34 23.28
CA LYS A 353 -7.63 -23.61 24.59
C LYS A 353 -7.57 -25.10 24.92
N LEU A 354 -8.60 -25.86 24.64
CA LEU A 354 -8.62 -27.32 24.87
C LEU A 354 -7.64 -28.06 23.93
N ARG A 355 -7.46 -27.60 22.68
CA ARG A 355 -6.45 -28.17 21.77
C ARG A 355 -5.00 -27.86 22.16
N SER A 356 -4.74 -26.72 22.80
CA SER A 356 -3.41 -26.36 23.29
C SER A 356 -3.02 -26.96 24.64
N GLN A 357 -3.94 -27.63 25.32
CA GLN A 357 -3.69 -28.35 26.58
C GLN A 357 -3.49 -29.87 26.38
N ASN A 358 -3.78 -30.40 25.19
CA ASN A 358 -3.69 -31.84 24.87
C ASN A 358 -2.67 -32.14 23.75
N GLY A 359 -1.74 -31.22 23.45
CA GLY A 359 -0.58 -31.37 22.55
C GLY A 359 0.72 -30.89 23.29
#